data_f818af42081020b35544c49ca45c5812
#
_entry.id   f818af42081020b35544c49ca45c5812
#
_cell.length_a   1.000
_cell.length_b   1.000
_cell.length_c   1.000
_cell.angle_alpha   90.00
_cell.angle_beta   90.00
_cell.angle_gamma   90.00
#
_symmetry.space_group_name_H-M   'P 1'
#
loop_
_entity.id
_entity.type
_entity.pdbx_description
1 polymer ?
#
loop_
_entity_poly.entity_id
_entity_poly.type
_entity_poly.pdbx_seq_one_letter_code
_entity_poly.pdbx_strand_id
1 'polypeptide(L)'
;MAALTLLQKHIHQRDLAELVDRLAPILLAGYLSSSQVISLVHYIVQAGETADAETFVRELAQRVPQHGDALMTIAQQLEQKGIEKGRAEGLQLGEQRGIEKGEREATLKIARTMLQNGIDRSTVMKMTGLSEDDLAQIRH
;
A
#
# COMPACT_ATOMS: atom_id res chain seq x y z
N MET A 1 -21.92 15.81 13.99
CA MET A 1 -20.99 16.63 13.22
C MET A 1 -20.96 16.19 11.76
N ALA A 2 -21.29 17.09 10.87
CA ALA A 2 -21.39 16.80 9.43
C ALA A 2 -20.08 16.30 8.82
N ALA A 3 -18.94 16.84 9.27
CA ALA A 3 -17.62 16.44 8.77
C ALA A 3 -17.31 14.95 9.05
N LEU A 4 -17.62 14.46 10.25
CA LEU A 4 -17.41 13.07 10.61
C LEU A 4 -18.34 12.12 9.89
N THR A 5 -19.57 12.54 9.62
CA THR A 5 -20.54 11.74 8.87
C THR A 5 -20.09 11.54 7.43
N LEU A 6 -19.50 12.56 6.80
CA LEU A 6 -18.96 12.47 5.45
C LEU A 6 -17.79 11.47 5.36
N LEU A 7 -16.98 11.35 6.43
CA LEU A 7 -15.83 10.48 6.48
C LEU A 7 -16.17 9.00 6.61
N GLN A 8 -17.34 8.67 7.13
CA GLN A 8 -17.77 7.29 7.27
C GLN A 8 -18.23 6.65 5.96
N LYS A 9 -18.37 7.44 4.92
CA LYS A 9 -18.74 6.96 3.60
C LYS A 9 -17.51 6.76 2.72
N HIS A 10 -17.31 6.77 1.59
CA HIS A 10 -16.11 6.47 0.80
C HIS A 10 -15.19 7.69 0.72
N ILE A 11 -14.00 7.59 1.29
CA ILE A 11 -13.02 8.66 1.24
C ILE A 11 -12.16 8.49 -0.02
N HIS A 12 -12.44 9.27 -1.04
CA HIS A 12 -11.62 9.39 -2.23
C HIS A 12 -10.86 10.72 -2.21
N GLN A 13 -9.82 10.85 -3.01
CA GLN A 13 -9.02 12.07 -3.11
C GLN A 13 -9.90 13.32 -3.35
N ARG A 14 -10.93 13.18 -4.17
CA ARG A 14 -11.89 14.24 -4.45
C ARG A 14 -12.67 14.66 -3.22
N ASP A 15 -13.09 13.68 -2.40
CA ASP A 15 -13.85 13.94 -1.18
C ASP A 15 -13.00 14.63 -0.13
N LEU A 16 -11.71 14.29 -0.07
CA LEU A 16 -10.77 14.94 0.83
C LEU A 16 -10.54 16.40 0.47
N ALA A 17 -10.47 16.75 -0.82
CA ALA A 17 -10.33 18.12 -1.25
C ALA A 17 -11.55 18.96 -0.85
N GLU A 18 -12.76 18.42 -0.99
CA GLU A 18 -13.98 19.06 -0.53
C GLU A 18 -13.98 19.24 0.99
N LEU A 19 -13.46 18.26 1.71
CA LEU A 19 -13.37 18.32 3.16
C LEU A 19 -12.42 19.43 3.63
N VAL A 20 -11.30 19.63 2.95
CA VAL A 20 -10.39 20.76 3.22
C VAL A 20 -11.14 22.07 3.09
N ASP A 21 -11.92 22.26 2.00
CA ASP A 21 -12.69 23.47 1.76
C ASP A 21 -13.71 23.75 2.86
N ARG A 22 -14.25 22.72 3.48
CA ARG A 22 -15.22 22.85 4.56
C ARG A 22 -14.58 23.03 5.93
N LEU A 23 -13.46 22.36 6.18
CA LEU A 23 -12.78 22.42 7.48
C LEU A 23 -11.94 23.68 7.66
N ALA A 24 -11.29 24.15 6.61
CA ALA A 24 -10.40 25.31 6.72
C ALA A 24 -11.07 26.54 7.35
N PRO A 25 -12.28 26.94 6.96
CA PRO A 25 -12.94 28.07 7.61
C PRO A 25 -13.24 27.86 9.09
N ILE A 26 -13.58 26.63 9.48
CA ILE A 26 -13.86 26.27 10.87
C ILE A 26 -12.61 26.39 11.72
N LEU A 27 -11.48 25.90 11.20
CA LEU A 27 -10.20 25.97 11.91
C LEU A 27 -9.65 27.40 11.93
N LEU A 28 -9.87 28.18 10.88
CA LEU A 28 -9.46 29.59 10.83
C LEU A 28 -10.22 30.45 11.83
N ALA A 29 -11.43 30.05 12.21
CA ALA A 29 -12.22 30.79 13.20
C ALA A 29 -11.60 30.81 14.59
N GLY A 30 -10.63 29.91 14.88
CA GLY A 30 -9.84 29.96 16.09
C GLY A 30 -10.48 29.39 17.34
N TYR A 31 -11.57 28.64 17.20
CA TYR A 31 -12.26 28.05 18.36
C TYR A 31 -11.59 26.78 18.88
N LEU A 32 -10.69 26.18 18.11
CA LEU A 32 -10.02 24.94 18.48
C LEU A 32 -8.54 25.20 18.80
N SER A 33 -8.07 24.56 19.84
CA SER A 33 -6.62 24.55 20.17
C SER A 33 -5.88 23.64 19.19
N SER A 34 -4.54 23.77 19.16
CA SER A 34 -3.71 22.89 18.33
C SER A 34 -3.88 21.43 18.68
N SER A 35 -4.00 21.08 19.98
CA SER A 35 -4.22 19.69 20.38
C SER A 35 -5.56 19.15 19.93
N GLN A 36 -6.60 19.97 19.94
CA GLN A 36 -7.92 19.59 19.42
C GLN A 36 -7.90 19.39 17.91
N VAL A 37 -7.20 20.24 17.18
CA VAL A 37 -7.03 20.11 15.72
C VAL A 37 -6.25 18.83 15.42
N ILE A 38 -5.19 18.54 16.13
CA ILE A 38 -4.40 17.32 15.97
C ILE A 38 -5.27 16.08 16.18
N SER A 39 -6.07 16.06 17.26
CA SER A 39 -6.97 14.95 17.56
C SER A 39 -8.01 14.74 16.45
N LEU A 40 -8.60 15.83 15.97
CA LEU A 40 -9.57 15.77 14.87
C LEU A 40 -8.95 15.22 13.59
N VAL A 41 -7.77 15.71 13.22
CA VAL A 41 -7.06 15.28 12.02
C VAL A 41 -6.65 13.82 12.13
N HIS A 42 -6.16 13.36 13.28
CA HIS A 42 -5.85 11.95 13.49
C HIS A 42 -7.07 11.06 13.31
N TYR A 43 -8.23 11.48 13.80
CA TYR A 43 -9.47 10.75 13.60
C TYR A 43 -9.83 10.64 12.11
N ILE A 44 -9.68 11.73 11.38
CA ILE A 44 -9.98 11.80 9.94
C ILE A 44 -9.04 10.90 9.14
N VAL A 45 -7.74 10.96 9.40
CA VAL A 45 -6.75 10.21 8.62
C VAL A 45 -6.78 8.72 8.88
N GLN A 46 -7.28 8.26 10.02
CA GLN A 46 -7.45 6.84 10.29
C GLN A 46 -8.45 6.16 9.35
N ALA A 47 -9.38 6.93 8.80
CA ALA A 47 -10.43 6.41 7.91
C ALA A 47 -10.02 6.41 6.44
N GLY A 48 -8.89 7.03 6.07
CA GLY A 48 -8.46 7.19 4.68
C GLY A 48 -7.18 6.41 4.35
N GLU A 49 -6.85 6.35 3.05
CA GLU A 49 -5.60 5.81 2.60
C GLU A 49 -4.45 6.78 2.93
N THR A 50 -3.26 6.24 3.23
CA THR A 50 -2.13 7.03 3.71
C THR A 50 -1.72 8.15 2.73
N ALA A 51 -1.69 7.87 1.42
CA ALA A 51 -1.29 8.86 0.42
C ALA A 51 -2.28 10.01 0.34
N ASP A 52 -3.58 9.71 0.34
CA ASP A 52 -4.63 10.72 0.28
C ASP A 52 -4.70 11.52 1.59
N ALA A 53 -4.48 10.84 2.72
CA ALA A 53 -4.43 11.48 4.03
C ALA A 53 -3.28 12.49 4.14
N GLU A 54 -2.09 12.15 3.61
CA GLU A 54 -0.95 13.07 3.60
C GLU A 54 -1.26 14.33 2.78
N THR A 55 -1.81 14.17 1.58
CA THR A 55 -2.21 15.28 0.72
C THR A 55 -3.23 16.17 1.41
N PHE A 56 -4.22 15.57 2.03
CA PHE A 56 -5.25 16.28 2.80
C PHE A 56 -4.64 17.13 3.90
N VAL A 57 -3.75 16.55 4.70
CA VAL A 57 -3.12 17.26 5.82
C VAL A 57 -2.22 18.39 5.32
N ARG A 58 -1.46 18.19 4.24
CA ARG A 58 -0.60 19.23 3.67
C ARG A 58 -1.40 20.40 3.13
N GLU A 59 -2.49 20.14 2.43
CA GLU A 59 -3.37 21.19 1.93
C GLU A 59 -4.01 21.96 3.09
N LEU A 60 -4.45 21.26 4.12
CA LEU A 60 -5.02 21.88 5.30
C LEU A 60 -4.00 22.78 6.01
N ALA A 61 -2.76 22.34 6.10
CA ALA A 61 -1.67 23.12 6.69
C ALA A 61 -1.43 24.45 5.95
N GLN A 62 -1.53 24.42 4.62
CA GLN A 62 -1.39 25.63 3.80
C GLN A 62 -2.52 26.61 3.99
N ARG A 63 -3.74 26.11 4.23
CA ARG A 63 -4.93 26.94 4.35
C ARG A 63 -5.19 27.42 5.78
N VAL A 64 -4.55 26.81 6.76
CA VAL A 64 -4.68 27.16 8.19
C VAL A 64 -3.31 27.40 8.79
N PRO A 65 -2.64 28.53 8.49
CA PRO A 65 -1.25 28.77 8.93
C PRO A 65 -1.07 28.73 10.44
N GLN A 66 -2.08 29.09 11.20
CA GLN A 66 -2.03 29.11 12.67
C GLN A 66 -1.80 27.72 13.29
N HIS A 67 -2.12 26.65 12.54
CA HIS A 67 -1.89 25.26 12.93
C HIS A 67 -0.92 24.56 11.97
N GLY A 68 -0.23 25.32 11.13
CA GLY A 68 0.62 24.80 10.07
C GLY A 68 1.68 23.84 10.57
N ASP A 69 2.41 24.19 11.63
CA ASP A 69 3.50 23.36 12.19
C ASP A 69 2.97 22.02 12.70
N ALA A 70 1.87 22.05 13.45
CA ALA A 70 1.27 20.82 13.97
C ALA A 70 0.78 19.90 12.85
N LEU A 71 0.13 20.48 11.82
CA LEU A 71 -0.36 19.74 10.67
C LEU A 71 0.77 19.18 9.83
N MET A 72 1.84 19.94 9.61
CA MET A 72 3.01 19.45 8.87
C MET A 72 3.72 18.31 9.58
N THR A 73 3.74 18.31 10.90
CA THR A 73 4.27 17.20 11.68
C THR A 73 3.48 15.93 11.42
N ILE A 74 2.15 16.02 11.39
CA ILE A 74 1.28 14.88 11.04
C ILE A 74 1.57 14.39 9.62
N ALA A 75 1.70 15.31 8.67
CA ALA A 75 2.01 14.97 7.28
C ALA A 75 3.33 14.22 7.16
N GLN A 76 4.36 14.65 7.88
CA GLN A 76 5.66 13.99 7.90
C GLN A 76 5.58 12.59 8.51
N GLN A 77 4.78 12.40 9.55
CA GLN A 77 4.55 11.08 10.15
C GLN A 77 3.83 10.15 9.18
N LEU A 78 2.85 10.66 8.43
CA LEU A 78 2.15 9.89 7.40
C LEU A 78 3.07 9.49 6.26
N GLU A 79 3.94 10.41 5.82
CA GLU A 79 4.95 10.11 4.80
C GLU A 79 5.87 8.98 5.26
N GLN A 80 6.36 9.06 6.49
CA GLN A 80 7.25 8.05 7.05
C GLN A 80 6.57 6.69 7.15
N LYS A 81 5.33 6.65 7.60
CA LYS A 81 4.54 5.41 7.64
C LYS A 81 4.35 4.80 6.26
N GLY A 82 4.09 5.66 5.25
CA GLY A 82 3.96 5.21 3.88
C GLY A 82 5.23 4.59 3.33
N ILE A 83 6.39 5.20 3.62
CA ILE A 83 7.70 4.68 3.21
C ILE A 83 7.98 3.33 3.88
N GLU A 84 7.75 3.23 5.19
CA GLU A 84 7.95 1.99 5.95
C GLU A 84 7.04 0.87 5.46
N LYS A 85 5.77 1.18 5.21
CA LYS A 85 4.80 0.22 4.69
C LYS A 85 5.21 -0.27 3.30
N GLY A 86 5.58 0.65 2.41
CA GLY A 86 6.02 0.31 1.07
C GLY A 86 7.26 -0.56 1.07
N ARG A 87 8.22 -0.27 1.96
CA ARG A 87 9.43 -1.07 2.13
C ARG A 87 9.11 -2.47 2.62
N ALA A 88 8.23 -2.60 3.61
CA ALA A 88 7.83 -3.90 4.16
C ALA A 88 7.09 -4.74 3.12
N GLU A 89 6.17 -4.13 2.38
CA GLU A 89 5.44 -4.80 1.31
C GLU A 89 6.36 -5.23 0.17
N GLY A 90 7.31 -4.37 -0.20
CA GLY A 90 8.29 -4.68 -1.23
C GLY A 90 9.19 -5.84 -0.84
N LEU A 91 9.66 -5.87 0.41
CA LEU A 91 10.49 -6.94 0.93
C LEU A 91 9.72 -8.27 0.94
N GLN A 92 8.48 -8.26 1.43
CA GLN A 92 7.63 -9.45 1.47
C GLN A 92 7.36 -9.98 0.06
N LEU A 93 7.04 -9.10 -0.87
CA LEU A 93 6.80 -9.47 -2.27
C LEU A 93 8.06 -10.05 -2.91
N GLY A 94 9.22 -9.44 -2.64
CA GLY A 94 10.51 -9.93 -3.13
C GLY A 94 10.84 -11.31 -2.60
N GLU A 95 10.62 -11.56 -1.32
CA GLU A 95 10.81 -12.88 -0.71
C GLU A 95 9.89 -13.93 -1.34
N GLN A 96 8.61 -13.58 -1.51
CA GLN A 96 7.64 -14.49 -2.12
C GLN A 96 8.03 -14.85 -3.56
N ARG A 97 8.40 -13.84 -4.35
CA ARG A 97 8.85 -14.07 -5.73
C ARG A 97 10.13 -14.91 -5.79
N GLY A 98 11.04 -14.68 -4.85
CA GLY A 98 12.27 -15.48 -4.75
C GLY A 98 11.99 -16.94 -4.44
N ILE A 99 11.09 -17.21 -3.51
CA ILE A 99 10.68 -18.58 -3.15
C ILE A 99 10.03 -19.26 -4.35
N GLU A 100 9.08 -18.60 -5.01
CA GLU A 100 8.39 -19.14 -6.19
C GLU A 100 9.38 -19.45 -7.32
N LYS A 101 10.30 -18.53 -7.57
CA LYS A 101 11.33 -18.72 -8.60
C LYS A 101 12.26 -19.91 -8.24
N GLY A 102 12.68 -20.01 -6.99
CA GLY A 102 13.51 -21.12 -6.52
C GLY A 102 12.82 -22.47 -6.63
N GLU A 103 11.54 -22.53 -6.27
CA GLU A 103 10.73 -23.74 -6.39
C GLU A 103 10.58 -24.16 -7.86
N ARG A 104 10.32 -23.19 -8.75
CA ARG A 104 10.22 -23.45 -10.18
C ARG A 104 11.54 -23.97 -10.76
N GLU A 105 12.65 -23.33 -10.44
CA GLU A 105 13.97 -23.76 -10.89
C GLU A 105 14.31 -25.16 -10.41
N ALA A 106 14.01 -25.48 -9.14
CA ALA A 106 14.21 -26.81 -8.58
C ALA A 106 13.36 -27.86 -9.31
N THR A 107 12.10 -27.54 -9.55
CA THR A 107 11.16 -28.42 -10.27
C THR A 107 11.64 -28.69 -11.70
N LEU A 108 12.10 -27.66 -12.40
CA LEU A 108 12.64 -27.80 -13.76
C LEU A 108 13.89 -28.67 -13.77
N LYS A 109 14.77 -28.54 -12.77
CA LYS A 109 15.97 -29.34 -12.63
C LYS A 109 15.62 -30.81 -12.40
N ILE A 110 14.65 -31.10 -11.54
CA ILE A 110 14.15 -32.45 -11.28
C ILE A 110 13.58 -33.06 -12.58
N ALA A 111 12.74 -32.29 -13.29
CA ALA A 111 12.15 -32.75 -14.53
C ALA A 111 13.21 -33.08 -15.59
N ARG A 112 14.25 -32.23 -15.69
CA ARG A 112 15.37 -32.51 -16.61
C ARG A 112 16.07 -33.83 -16.28
N THR A 113 16.34 -34.07 -15.02
CA THR A 113 16.97 -35.31 -14.56
C THR A 113 16.10 -36.50 -14.89
N MET A 114 14.79 -36.41 -14.68
CA MET A 114 13.86 -37.49 -15.00
C MET A 114 13.87 -37.83 -16.50
N LEU A 115 13.83 -36.80 -17.34
CA LEU A 115 13.86 -36.96 -18.78
C LEU A 115 15.19 -37.60 -19.25
N GLN A 116 16.30 -37.18 -18.68
CA GLN A 116 17.64 -37.74 -18.96
C GLN A 116 17.74 -39.21 -18.59
N ASN A 117 17.00 -39.65 -17.58
CA ASN A 117 16.96 -41.05 -17.12
C ASN A 117 15.92 -41.89 -17.88
N GLY A 118 15.33 -41.33 -18.93
CA GLY A 118 14.42 -42.09 -19.81
C GLY A 118 12.98 -42.15 -19.35
N ILE A 119 12.59 -41.36 -18.35
CA ILE A 119 11.19 -41.29 -17.93
C ILE A 119 10.39 -40.52 -18.99
N ASP A 120 9.23 -41.05 -19.38
CA ASP A 120 8.45 -40.46 -20.43
C ASP A 120 7.84 -39.09 -20.01
N ARG A 121 7.62 -38.22 -20.97
CA ARG A 121 7.16 -36.85 -20.75
C ARG A 121 5.84 -36.80 -19.98
N SER A 122 4.92 -37.70 -20.31
CA SER A 122 3.62 -37.76 -19.65
C SER A 122 3.76 -38.01 -18.13
N THR A 123 4.63 -38.93 -17.75
CA THR A 123 4.93 -39.23 -16.35
C THR A 123 5.59 -38.06 -15.66
N VAL A 124 6.56 -37.40 -16.31
CA VAL A 124 7.24 -36.23 -15.76
C VAL A 124 6.23 -35.12 -15.50
N MET A 125 5.32 -34.86 -16.43
CA MET A 125 4.29 -33.85 -16.27
C MET A 125 3.37 -34.13 -15.08
N LYS A 126 3.00 -35.40 -14.90
CA LYS A 126 2.16 -35.80 -13.75
C LYS A 126 2.86 -35.63 -12.41
N MET A 127 4.13 -35.98 -12.33
CA MET A 127 4.90 -35.96 -11.09
C MET A 127 5.33 -34.55 -10.69
N THR A 128 5.63 -33.69 -11.66
CA THR A 128 6.15 -32.34 -11.40
C THR A 128 5.09 -31.26 -11.50
N GLY A 129 3.95 -31.53 -12.11
CA GLY A 129 2.92 -30.53 -12.39
C GLY A 129 3.28 -29.55 -13.51
N LEU A 130 4.37 -29.78 -14.23
CA LEU A 130 4.79 -28.93 -15.34
C LEU A 130 3.95 -29.18 -16.59
N SER A 131 3.80 -28.15 -17.42
CA SER A 131 3.13 -28.23 -18.70
C SER A 131 4.07 -28.69 -19.81
N GLU A 132 3.51 -29.02 -20.99
CA GLU A 132 4.32 -29.33 -22.17
C GLU A 132 5.24 -28.17 -22.54
N ASP A 133 4.74 -26.94 -22.46
CA ASP A 133 5.54 -25.74 -22.75
C ASP A 133 6.72 -25.62 -21.80
N ASP A 134 6.50 -25.92 -20.50
CA ASP A 134 7.55 -25.91 -19.51
C ASP A 134 8.64 -26.95 -19.84
N LEU A 135 8.25 -28.16 -20.24
CA LEU A 135 9.17 -29.20 -20.64
C LEU A 135 9.95 -28.86 -21.91
N ALA A 136 9.32 -28.15 -22.84
CA ALA A 136 9.98 -27.68 -24.05
C ALA A 136 11.17 -26.76 -23.76
N GLN A 137 11.10 -25.99 -22.69
CA GLN A 137 12.19 -25.09 -22.25
C GLN A 137 13.39 -25.84 -21.66
N ILE A 138 13.23 -27.11 -21.28
CA ILE A 138 14.27 -27.90 -20.62
C ILE A 138 15.26 -28.51 -21.61
N ARG A 139 14.96 -28.50 -22.89
CA ARG A 139 15.75 -29.20 -23.91
C ARG A 139 17.19 -28.74 -24.08
N HIS A 140 17.54 -27.69 -23.41
CA HIS A 140 18.88 -27.16 -23.48
C HIS A 140 19.46 -26.98 -22.09
#